data_d78dfb36f7166cbc4ea7edc22bf650fb
#
_entry.id   d78dfb36f7166cbc4ea7edc22bf650fb
#
_cell.length_a   1.000
_cell.length_b   1.000
_cell.length_c   1.000
_cell.angle_alpha   90.00
_cell.angle_beta   90.00
_cell.angle_gamma   90.00
#
_symmetry.space_group_name_H-M   'P 1'
#
loop_
_entity.id
_entity.type
_entity.pdbx_description
1 polymer ?
#
loop_
_entity_poly.entity_id
_entity_poly.type
_entity_poly.pdbx_seq_one_letter_code
_entity_poly.pdbx_strand_id
1 'polypeptide(L)'
;MTVDELIQDAQRRMDGSIEHTRNEFNTVRTGRASAALLDRIAIDYYGQQTPLKQLATINVPESRMLTIQPFDPSSVKSIEKAIQESDLGLTPSNDGKVIRLPIPQLTEERRKELVKVVRNLAEEGRVAVRNVRRDVMHHLKELVTKGSVGADEEHRGEERLQKLTDDHVKQIDELLKHKEAEILEV
;
A
#
# COMPACT_ATOMS: atom_id res chain seq x y z
N MET A 1 16.31 -14.52 25.40
CA MET A 1 14.90 -14.16 25.13
C MET A 1 13.98 -15.24 25.71
N THR A 2 12.87 -14.83 26.27
CA THR A 2 11.81 -15.74 26.72
C THR A 2 10.91 -16.14 25.55
N VAL A 3 10.07 -17.16 25.76
CA VAL A 3 9.06 -17.53 24.75
C VAL A 3 8.15 -16.35 24.43
N ASP A 4 7.69 -15.60 25.43
CA ASP A 4 6.84 -14.43 25.22
C ASP A 4 7.52 -13.33 24.40
N GLU A 5 8.79 -13.07 24.68
CA GLU A 5 9.59 -12.10 23.90
C GLU A 5 9.74 -12.54 22.44
N LEU A 6 9.95 -13.82 22.18
CA LEU A 6 10.03 -14.36 20.83
C LEU A 6 8.71 -14.22 20.08
N ILE A 7 7.58 -14.47 20.75
CA ILE A 7 6.25 -14.31 20.14
C ILE A 7 5.95 -12.83 19.84
N GLN A 8 6.32 -11.93 20.76
CA GLN A 8 6.18 -10.48 20.55
C GLN A 8 7.04 -9.99 19.37
N ASP A 9 8.26 -10.50 19.25
CA ASP A 9 9.14 -10.21 18.12
C ASP A 9 8.53 -10.70 16.80
N ALA A 10 7.99 -11.91 16.79
CA ALA A 10 7.31 -12.46 15.64
C ALA A 10 6.13 -11.58 15.21
N GLN A 11 5.29 -11.17 16.17
CA GLN A 11 4.15 -10.30 15.87
C GLN A 11 4.59 -8.98 15.26
N ARG A 12 5.55 -8.31 15.85
CA ARG A 12 6.08 -7.05 15.35
C ARG A 12 6.60 -7.18 13.92
N ARG A 13 7.36 -8.24 13.64
CA ARG A 13 7.94 -8.48 12.33
C ARG A 13 6.88 -8.85 11.28
N MET A 14 5.89 -9.65 11.67
CA MET A 14 4.76 -10.00 10.80
C MET A 14 3.87 -8.79 10.52
N ASP A 15 3.63 -7.93 11.50
CA ASP A 15 2.91 -6.66 11.31
C ASP A 15 3.66 -5.75 10.32
N GLY A 16 4.99 -5.73 10.40
CA GLY A 16 5.83 -5.04 9.42
C GLY A 16 5.66 -5.58 8.01
N SER A 17 5.55 -6.89 7.85
CA SER A 17 5.31 -7.53 6.55
C SER A 17 3.92 -7.18 5.99
N ILE A 18 2.89 -7.10 6.85
CA ILE A 18 1.55 -6.65 6.44
C ILE A 18 1.60 -5.21 5.95
N GLU A 19 2.26 -4.32 6.69
CA GLU A 19 2.36 -2.91 6.34
C GLU A 19 3.12 -2.72 5.03
N HIS A 20 4.20 -3.46 4.83
CA HIS A 20 4.95 -3.45 3.58
C HIS A 20 4.07 -3.89 2.40
N THR A 21 3.31 -4.98 2.56
CA THR A 21 2.40 -5.48 1.53
C THR A 21 1.30 -4.45 1.21
N ARG A 22 0.76 -3.80 2.24
CA ARG A 22 -0.23 -2.73 2.07
C ARG A 22 0.35 -1.58 1.25
N ASN A 23 1.55 -1.14 1.58
CA ASN A 23 2.23 -0.07 0.85
C ASN A 23 2.51 -0.44 -0.60
N GLU A 24 2.93 -1.67 -0.86
CA GLU A 24 3.12 -2.18 -2.23
C GLU A 24 1.80 -2.19 -3.01
N PHE A 25 0.70 -2.60 -2.39
CA PHE A 25 -0.62 -2.56 -3.01
C PHE A 25 -1.04 -1.14 -3.37
N ASN A 26 -0.71 -0.17 -2.53
CA ASN A 26 -1.03 1.24 -2.78
C ASN A 26 -0.30 1.83 -4.00
N THR A 27 0.81 1.21 -4.42
CA THR A 27 1.51 1.63 -5.65
C THR A 27 0.80 1.16 -6.92
N VAL A 28 -0.10 0.19 -6.81
CA VAL A 28 -0.82 -0.36 -7.96
C VAL A 28 -2.04 0.50 -8.28
N ARG A 29 -2.06 1.07 -9.47
CA ARG A 29 -3.16 1.93 -9.94
C ARG A 29 -4.34 1.06 -10.37
N THR A 30 -5.51 1.34 -9.81
CA THR A 30 -6.74 0.56 -10.05
C THR A 30 -7.74 1.26 -10.96
N GLY A 31 -7.39 2.41 -11.53
CA GLY A 31 -8.31 3.21 -12.34
C GLY A 31 -9.30 4.03 -11.51
N ARG A 32 -9.19 4.01 -10.18
CA ARG A 32 -9.97 4.90 -9.30
C ARG A 32 -9.23 6.20 -9.08
N ALA A 33 -9.97 7.31 -9.09
CA ALA A 33 -9.44 8.60 -8.70
C ALA A 33 -9.11 8.61 -7.21
N SER A 34 -7.91 9.08 -6.88
CA SER A 34 -7.46 9.25 -5.51
C SER A 34 -6.53 10.47 -5.43
N ALA A 35 -6.68 11.26 -4.39
CA ALA A 35 -5.77 12.38 -4.15
C ALA A 35 -4.30 11.93 -4.03
N ALA A 36 -4.07 10.69 -3.60
CA ALA A 36 -2.73 10.10 -3.51
C ALA A 36 -1.99 10.02 -4.86
N LEU A 37 -2.71 9.99 -5.99
CA LEU A 37 -2.08 10.03 -7.32
C LEU A 37 -1.25 11.30 -7.54
N LEU A 38 -1.59 12.38 -6.85
CA LEU A 38 -0.95 13.69 -6.99
C LEU A 38 0.11 13.96 -5.91
N ASP A 39 0.40 13.00 -5.03
CA ASP A 39 1.31 13.18 -3.89
C ASP A 39 2.74 13.56 -4.30
N ARG A 40 3.19 13.09 -5.47
CA ARG A 40 4.54 13.33 -5.95
C ARG A 40 4.67 14.58 -6.84
N ILE A 41 3.55 15.25 -7.12
CA ILE A 41 3.56 16.43 -7.97
C ILE A 41 3.99 17.63 -7.17
N ALA A 42 5.05 18.28 -7.62
CA ALA A 42 5.52 19.55 -7.09
C ALA A 42 5.51 20.58 -8.20
N ILE A 43 5.18 21.81 -7.84
CA ILE A 43 5.06 22.96 -8.75
C ILE A 43 6.08 24.01 -8.35
N ASP A 44 6.70 24.63 -9.35
CA ASP A 44 7.51 25.82 -9.12
C ASP A 44 6.59 26.99 -8.80
N TYR A 45 6.51 27.32 -7.53
CA TYR A 45 5.71 28.42 -7.01
C TYR A 45 6.64 29.49 -6.44
N TYR A 46 6.76 30.61 -7.16
CA TYR A 46 7.67 31.70 -6.84
C TYR A 46 9.12 31.25 -6.59
N GLY A 47 9.61 30.35 -7.45
CA GLY A 47 10.98 29.85 -7.38
C GLY A 47 11.21 28.70 -6.40
N GLN A 48 10.19 28.24 -5.71
CA GLN A 48 10.26 27.08 -4.80
C GLN A 48 9.44 25.90 -5.29
N GLN A 49 10.03 24.70 -5.25
CA GLN A 49 9.31 23.46 -5.51
C GLN A 49 8.35 23.18 -4.35
N THR A 50 7.08 23.37 -4.59
CA THR A 50 6.02 23.25 -3.57
C THR A 50 5.10 22.09 -3.90
N PRO A 51 4.82 21.18 -2.94
CA PRO A 51 3.86 20.09 -3.17
C PRO A 51 2.48 20.63 -3.55
N LEU A 52 1.83 19.98 -4.52
CA LEU A 52 0.51 20.38 -4.99
C LEU A 52 -0.52 20.50 -3.86
N LYS A 53 -0.46 19.62 -2.87
CA LYS A 53 -1.36 19.65 -1.71
C LYS A 53 -1.35 20.95 -0.92
N GLN A 54 -0.22 21.65 -0.93
CA GLN A 54 -0.08 22.93 -0.25
C GLN A 54 -0.62 24.12 -1.06
N LEU A 55 -0.87 23.92 -2.36
CA LEU A 55 -1.30 24.98 -3.27
C LEU A 55 -2.76 24.89 -3.68
N ALA A 56 -3.43 23.77 -3.40
CA ALA A 56 -4.77 23.52 -3.90
C ALA A 56 -5.56 22.57 -2.99
N THR A 57 -6.88 22.67 -3.08
CA THR A 57 -7.80 21.66 -2.54
C THR A 57 -8.04 20.61 -3.60
N ILE A 58 -7.86 19.33 -3.24
CA ILE A 58 -8.06 18.19 -4.12
C ILE A 58 -9.30 17.42 -3.66
N ASN A 59 -10.27 17.25 -4.55
CA ASN A 59 -11.50 16.52 -4.30
C ASN A 59 -11.68 15.38 -5.31
N VAL A 60 -12.47 14.38 -4.92
CA VAL A 60 -12.85 13.25 -5.75
C VAL A 60 -14.37 13.25 -5.88
N PRO A 61 -14.95 14.06 -6.81
CA PRO A 61 -16.40 14.15 -6.96
C PRO A 61 -17.01 12.87 -7.52
N GLU A 62 -16.24 12.10 -8.28
CA GLU A 62 -16.65 10.84 -8.89
C GLU A 62 -15.50 9.83 -8.82
N SER A 63 -15.80 8.54 -8.97
CA SER A 63 -14.79 7.47 -8.87
C SER A 63 -13.64 7.58 -9.87
N ARG A 64 -13.82 8.36 -10.95
CA ARG A 64 -12.80 8.55 -12.00
C ARG A 64 -12.53 10.00 -12.33
N MET A 65 -12.82 10.89 -11.43
CA MET A 65 -12.59 12.32 -11.62
C MET A 65 -11.92 12.91 -10.38
N LEU A 66 -10.83 13.61 -10.61
CA LEU A 66 -10.22 14.48 -9.62
C LEU A 66 -10.52 15.93 -9.99
N THR A 67 -10.80 16.74 -8.99
CA THR A 67 -10.86 18.20 -9.16
C THR A 67 -9.79 18.83 -8.28
N ILE A 68 -9.07 19.78 -8.87
CA ILE A 68 -8.00 20.51 -8.21
C ILE A 68 -8.39 21.99 -8.24
N GLN A 69 -8.64 22.55 -7.09
CA GLN A 69 -8.97 23.98 -6.97
C GLN A 69 -7.80 24.70 -6.32
N PRO A 70 -6.98 25.44 -7.10
CA PRO A 70 -5.88 26.21 -6.57
C PRO A 70 -6.37 27.31 -5.63
N PHE A 71 -5.65 27.57 -4.55
CA PHE A 71 -5.90 28.70 -3.66
C PHE A 71 -5.59 30.03 -4.32
N ASP A 72 -4.59 30.02 -5.20
CA ASP A 72 -4.22 31.17 -6.02
C ASP A 72 -4.59 30.88 -7.48
N PRO A 73 -5.57 31.61 -8.05
CA PRO A 73 -5.98 31.40 -9.45
C PRO A 73 -4.85 31.59 -10.48
N SER A 74 -3.82 32.34 -10.14
CA SER A 74 -2.67 32.55 -11.06
C SER A 74 -1.81 31.28 -11.21
N SER A 75 -1.94 30.29 -10.32
CA SER A 75 -1.20 29.05 -10.37
C SER A 75 -1.83 27.95 -11.21
N VAL A 76 -3.06 28.15 -11.73
CA VAL A 76 -3.79 27.14 -12.51
C VAL A 76 -2.97 26.59 -13.67
N LYS A 77 -2.38 27.47 -14.47
CA LYS A 77 -1.59 27.06 -15.65
C LYS A 77 -0.32 26.29 -15.25
N SER A 78 0.34 26.70 -14.18
CA SER A 78 1.56 26.04 -13.70
C SER A 78 1.25 24.64 -13.17
N ILE A 79 0.12 24.48 -12.47
CA ILE A 79 -0.35 23.18 -11.97
C ILE A 79 -0.72 22.27 -13.13
N GLU A 80 -1.49 22.77 -14.08
CA GLU A 80 -1.88 22.01 -15.26
C GLU A 80 -0.66 21.52 -16.05
N LYS A 81 0.31 22.38 -16.27
CA LYS A 81 1.55 22.04 -16.95
C LYS A 81 2.33 20.96 -16.19
N ALA A 82 2.45 21.08 -14.87
CA ALA A 82 3.15 20.10 -14.04
C ALA A 82 2.50 18.71 -14.14
N ILE A 83 1.17 18.64 -14.20
CA ILE A 83 0.43 17.39 -14.37
C ILE A 83 0.67 16.80 -15.76
N GLN A 84 0.62 17.63 -16.81
CA GLN A 84 0.88 17.20 -18.19
C GLN A 84 2.29 16.65 -18.39
N GLU A 85 3.26 17.27 -17.77
CA GLU A 85 4.69 16.88 -17.86
C GLU A 85 5.04 15.72 -16.93
N SER A 86 4.16 15.34 -16.02
CA SER A 86 4.39 14.22 -15.12
C SER A 86 4.27 12.86 -15.83
N ASP A 87 4.78 11.82 -15.20
CA ASP A 87 4.71 10.45 -15.70
C ASP A 87 3.34 9.79 -15.48
N LEU A 88 2.34 10.54 -15.00
CA LEU A 88 0.98 10.04 -14.76
C LEU A 88 0.23 9.70 -16.03
N GLY A 89 0.56 10.33 -17.16
CA GLY A 89 -0.12 10.12 -18.44
C GLY A 89 -1.56 10.61 -18.45
N LEU A 90 -1.89 11.60 -17.63
CA LEU A 90 -3.23 12.17 -17.51
C LEU A 90 -3.34 13.49 -18.25
N THR A 91 -4.53 13.78 -18.76
CA THR A 91 -4.80 15.01 -19.53
C THR A 91 -5.73 15.93 -18.70
N PRO A 92 -5.19 16.97 -18.07
CA PRO A 92 -6.02 17.92 -17.31
C PRO A 92 -6.76 18.89 -18.24
N SER A 93 -7.90 19.39 -17.78
CA SER A 93 -8.61 20.51 -18.39
C SER A 93 -8.98 21.51 -17.28
N ASN A 94 -9.07 22.80 -17.61
CA ASN A 94 -9.42 23.82 -16.64
C ASN A 94 -10.48 24.79 -17.19
N ASP A 95 -11.24 25.42 -16.29
CA ASP A 95 -12.20 26.49 -16.59
C ASP A 95 -11.69 27.86 -16.10
N GLY A 96 -10.40 27.97 -15.78
CA GLY A 96 -9.78 29.16 -15.20
C GLY A 96 -9.74 29.18 -13.68
N LYS A 97 -10.53 28.35 -13.00
CA LYS A 97 -10.60 28.27 -11.54
C LYS A 97 -10.36 26.87 -10.99
N VAL A 98 -10.90 25.86 -11.68
CA VAL A 98 -10.82 24.47 -11.26
C VAL A 98 -10.19 23.65 -12.39
N ILE A 99 -9.26 22.79 -12.03
CA ILE A 99 -8.66 21.82 -12.93
C ILE A 99 -9.40 20.50 -12.74
N ARG A 100 -9.90 19.94 -13.84
CA ARG A 100 -10.54 18.63 -13.89
C ARG A 100 -9.57 17.62 -14.47
N LEU A 101 -9.40 16.52 -13.76
CA LEU A 101 -8.47 15.47 -14.12
C LEU A 101 -9.23 14.14 -14.23
N PRO A 102 -9.73 13.80 -15.46
CA PRO A 102 -10.39 12.53 -15.65
C PRO A 102 -9.37 11.38 -15.59
N ILE A 103 -9.73 10.31 -14.91
CA ILE A 103 -8.91 9.11 -14.80
C ILE A 103 -9.44 8.09 -15.83
N PRO A 104 -8.61 7.66 -16.80
CA PRO A 104 -9.05 6.70 -17.81
C PRO A 104 -9.46 5.36 -17.20
N GLN A 105 -10.45 4.73 -17.80
CA GLN A 105 -10.83 3.37 -17.47
C GLN A 105 -9.72 2.38 -17.83
N LEU A 106 -9.51 1.39 -16.97
CA LEU A 106 -8.61 0.29 -17.30
C LEU A 106 -9.23 -0.59 -18.40
N THR A 107 -8.39 -1.03 -19.34
CA THR A 107 -8.79 -2.06 -20.29
C THR A 107 -8.94 -3.41 -19.58
N GLU A 108 -9.70 -4.34 -20.16
CA GLU A 108 -9.82 -5.69 -19.60
C GLU A 108 -8.47 -6.40 -19.52
N GLU A 109 -7.63 -6.24 -20.53
CA GLU A 109 -6.28 -6.79 -20.54
C GLU A 109 -5.42 -6.24 -19.42
N ARG A 110 -5.47 -4.93 -19.20
CA ARG A 110 -4.72 -4.26 -18.14
C ARG A 110 -5.20 -4.69 -16.76
N ARG A 111 -6.50 -4.88 -16.57
CA ARG A 111 -7.07 -5.42 -15.33
C ARG A 111 -6.51 -6.81 -15.01
N LYS A 112 -6.46 -7.70 -16.00
CA LYS A 112 -5.89 -9.05 -15.85
C LYS A 112 -4.42 -9.01 -15.46
N GLU A 113 -3.64 -8.12 -16.08
CA GLU A 113 -2.24 -7.92 -15.72
C GLU A 113 -2.09 -7.44 -14.27
N LEU A 114 -2.88 -6.46 -13.86
CA LEU A 114 -2.83 -5.91 -12.51
C LEU A 114 -3.25 -6.94 -11.45
N VAL A 115 -4.22 -7.79 -11.75
CA VAL A 115 -4.60 -8.90 -10.86
C VAL A 115 -3.41 -9.83 -10.63
N LYS A 116 -2.66 -10.16 -11.68
CA LYS A 116 -1.43 -10.97 -11.54
C LYS A 116 -0.39 -10.26 -10.68
N VAL A 117 -0.19 -8.96 -10.88
CA VAL A 117 0.76 -8.16 -10.10
C VAL A 117 0.40 -8.20 -8.62
N VAL A 118 -0.86 -7.93 -8.26
CA VAL A 118 -1.27 -7.91 -6.84
C VAL A 118 -1.23 -9.30 -6.21
N ARG A 119 -1.55 -10.36 -6.96
CA ARG A 119 -1.40 -11.73 -6.47
C ARG A 119 0.05 -12.09 -6.16
N ASN A 120 0.98 -11.65 -6.99
CA ASN A 120 2.41 -11.84 -6.74
C ASN A 120 2.87 -11.07 -5.50
N LEU A 121 2.43 -9.82 -5.34
CA LEU A 121 2.72 -9.01 -4.15
C LEU A 121 2.17 -9.66 -2.87
N ALA A 122 0.97 -10.22 -2.94
CA ALA A 122 0.37 -10.95 -1.82
C ALA A 122 1.19 -12.19 -1.46
N GLU A 123 1.63 -12.95 -2.45
CA GLU A 123 2.48 -14.14 -2.21
C GLU A 123 3.82 -13.77 -1.59
N GLU A 124 4.45 -12.68 -2.05
CA GLU A 124 5.67 -12.16 -1.42
C GLU A 124 5.43 -11.82 0.05
N GLY A 125 4.28 -11.22 0.37
CA GLY A 125 3.89 -10.93 1.76
C GLY A 125 3.72 -12.19 2.60
N ARG A 126 3.05 -13.23 2.06
CA ARG A 126 2.88 -14.51 2.75
C ARG A 126 4.22 -15.21 2.99
N VAL A 127 5.10 -15.18 2.01
CA VAL A 127 6.46 -15.72 2.15
C VAL A 127 7.22 -15.01 3.25
N ALA A 128 7.13 -13.67 3.33
CA ALA A 128 7.76 -12.89 4.38
C ALA A 128 7.24 -13.28 5.76
N VAL A 129 5.92 -13.43 5.92
CA VAL A 129 5.30 -13.89 7.18
C VAL A 129 5.79 -15.29 7.57
N ARG A 130 5.80 -16.21 6.61
CA ARG A 130 6.29 -17.59 6.86
C ARG A 130 7.78 -17.64 7.20
N ASN A 131 8.59 -16.76 6.63
CA ASN A 131 10.01 -16.66 6.96
C ASN A 131 10.21 -16.20 8.41
N VAL A 132 9.41 -15.23 8.88
CA VAL A 132 9.41 -14.84 10.29
C VAL A 132 9.07 -16.03 11.18
N ARG A 133 8.03 -16.80 10.82
CA ARG A 133 7.66 -18.01 11.55
C ARG A 133 8.81 -19.01 11.65
N ARG A 134 9.47 -19.30 10.54
CA ARG A 134 10.60 -20.26 10.51
C ARG A 134 11.73 -19.78 11.41
N ASP A 135 12.07 -18.51 11.35
CA ASP A 135 13.13 -17.92 12.16
C ASP A 135 12.83 -18.03 13.65
N VAL A 136 11.63 -17.62 14.06
CA VAL A 136 11.22 -17.67 15.45
C VAL A 136 11.06 -19.12 15.94
N MET A 137 10.57 -20.02 15.09
CA MET A 137 10.50 -21.45 15.40
C MET A 137 11.89 -22.03 15.73
N HIS A 138 12.88 -21.63 14.95
CA HIS A 138 14.26 -22.04 15.20
C HIS A 138 14.74 -21.54 16.58
N HIS A 139 14.47 -20.30 16.94
CA HIS A 139 14.83 -19.75 18.24
C HIS A 139 14.09 -20.43 19.41
N LEU A 140 12.82 -20.79 19.23
CA LEU A 140 12.08 -21.57 20.23
C LEU A 140 12.75 -22.93 20.51
N LYS A 141 13.16 -23.61 19.46
CA LYS A 141 13.87 -24.89 19.58
C LYS A 141 15.24 -24.74 20.25
N GLU A 142 15.95 -23.66 20.00
CA GLU A 142 17.19 -23.34 20.68
C GLU A 142 17.02 -23.21 22.19
N LEU A 143 15.90 -22.62 22.66
CA LEU A 143 15.62 -22.50 24.09
C LEU A 143 15.50 -23.85 24.78
N VAL A 144 14.92 -24.84 24.13
CA VAL A 144 14.85 -26.22 24.63
C VAL A 144 16.23 -26.86 24.68
N THR A 145 16.97 -26.73 23.59
CA THR A 145 18.33 -27.28 23.48
C THR A 145 19.26 -26.75 24.56
N LYS A 146 19.13 -25.45 24.90
CA LYS A 146 19.91 -24.80 25.97
C LYS A 146 19.38 -25.09 27.36
N GLY A 147 18.27 -25.81 27.49
CA GLY A 147 17.64 -26.12 28.76
C GLY A 147 16.93 -24.94 29.42
N SER A 148 16.69 -23.85 28.70
CA SER A 148 16.03 -22.65 29.20
C SER A 148 14.53 -22.83 29.40
N VAL A 149 13.89 -23.67 28.59
CA VAL A 149 12.46 -24.00 28.68
C VAL A 149 12.24 -25.50 28.50
N GLY A 150 11.12 -26.01 29.00
CA GLY A 150 10.70 -27.39 28.79
C GLY A 150 9.99 -27.59 27.46
N ALA A 151 9.86 -28.86 27.05
CA ALA A 151 9.20 -29.22 25.81
C ALA A 151 7.74 -28.78 25.73
N ASP A 152 7.01 -28.81 26.84
CA ASP A 152 5.61 -28.37 26.90
C ASP A 152 5.45 -26.86 26.66
N GLU A 153 6.35 -26.07 27.22
CA GLU A 153 6.34 -24.62 27.05
C GLU A 153 6.71 -24.23 25.60
N GLU A 154 7.69 -24.92 25.03
CA GLU A 154 8.07 -24.75 23.61
C GLU A 154 6.90 -25.11 22.70
N HIS A 155 6.22 -26.23 22.95
CA HIS A 155 5.06 -26.65 22.15
C HIS A 155 3.92 -25.63 22.18
N ARG A 156 3.63 -25.05 23.35
CA ARG A 156 2.65 -23.95 23.46
C ARG A 156 3.08 -22.71 22.69
N GLY A 157 4.38 -22.41 22.70
CA GLY A 157 4.95 -21.34 21.90
C GLY A 157 4.78 -21.58 20.40
N GLU A 158 5.01 -22.80 19.93
CA GLU A 158 4.77 -23.19 18.53
C GLU A 158 3.31 -23.01 18.12
N GLU A 159 2.37 -23.40 18.96
CA GLU A 159 0.93 -23.23 18.69
C GLU A 159 0.56 -21.75 18.60
N ARG A 160 1.06 -20.93 19.51
CA ARG A 160 0.86 -19.46 19.47
C ARG A 160 1.44 -18.85 18.21
N LEU A 161 2.63 -19.28 17.81
CA LEU A 161 3.30 -18.80 16.61
C LEU A 161 2.54 -19.21 15.34
N GLN A 162 2.01 -20.44 15.31
CA GLN A 162 1.19 -20.90 14.17
C GLN A 162 -0.08 -20.10 14.05
N LYS A 163 -0.78 -19.84 15.15
CA LYS A 163 -1.98 -19.01 15.13
C LYS A 163 -1.68 -17.59 14.65
N LEU A 164 -0.59 -17.01 15.13
CA LEU A 164 -0.13 -15.69 14.73
C LEU A 164 0.15 -15.65 13.22
N THR A 165 0.80 -16.68 12.69
CA THR A 165 1.10 -16.83 11.26
C THR A 165 -0.20 -16.90 10.45
N ASP A 166 -1.13 -17.75 10.85
CA ASP A 166 -2.40 -17.93 10.17
C ASP A 166 -3.22 -16.64 10.14
N ASP A 167 -3.25 -15.90 11.25
CA ASP A 167 -3.96 -14.62 11.34
C ASP A 167 -3.36 -13.58 10.39
N HIS A 168 -2.04 -13.52 10.27
CA HIS A 168 -1.36 -12.57 9.38
C HIS A 168 -1.51 -12.96 7.91
N VAL A 169 -1.43 -14.24 7.57
CA VAL A 169 -1.72 -14.72 6.22
C VAL A 169 -3.16 -14.37 5.82
N LYS A 170 -4.11 -14.54 6.72
CA LYS A 170 -5.50 -14.16 6.50
C LYS A 170 -5.65 -12.66 6.23
N GLN A 171 -4.93 -11.81 6.96
CA GLN A 171 -4.92 -10.36 6.71
C GLN A 171 -4.44 -10.03 5.30
N ILE A 172 -3.39 -10.71 4.81
CA ILE A 172 -2.91 -10.53 3.43
C ILE A 172 -3.98 -10.98 2.43
N ASP A 173 -4.64 -12.10 2.67
CA ASP A 173 -5.70 -12.60 1.80
C ASP A 173 -6.88 -11.62 1.72
N GLU A 174 -7.24 -10.98 2.82
CA GLU A 174 -8.26 -9.93 2.85
C GLU A 174 -7.85 -8.68 2.10
N LEU A 175 -6.59 -8.23 2.27
CA LEU A 175 -6.04 -7.12 1.49
C LEU A 175 -6.06 -7.40 0.00
N LEU A 176 -5.69 -8.62 -0.40
CA LEU A 176 -5.72 -9.06 -1.79
C LEU A 176 -7.14 -9.03 -2.35
N LYS A 177 -8.09 -9.57 -1.61
CA LYS A 177 -9.51 -9.60 -2.02
C LYS A 177 -10.05 -8.20 -2.28
N HIS A 178 -9.76 -7.26 -1.36
CA HIS A 178 -10.15 -5.86 -1.53
C HIS A 178 -9.50 -5.22 -2.76
N LYS A 179 -8.22 -5.47 -2.97
CA LYS A 179 -7.49 -4.90 -4.11
C LYS A 179 -7.97 -5.47 -5.43
N GLU A 180 -8.21 -6.76 -5.51
CA GLU A 180 -8.79 -7.38 -6.71
C GLU A 180 -10.17 -6.81 -7.02
N ALA A 181 -11.01 -6.58 -6.02
CA ALA A 181 -12.31 -5.96 -6.19
C ALA A 181 -12.20 -4.54 -6.75
N GLU A 182 -11.26 -3.73 -6.27
CA GLU A 182 -10.99 -2.39 -6.80
C GLU A 182 -10.57 -2.43 -8.27
N ILE A 183 -9.70 -3.38 -8.64
CA ILE A 183 -9.23 -3.54 -10.02
C ILE A 183 -10.37 -3.93 -10.96
N LEU A 184 -11.27 -4.80 -10.50
CA LEU A 184 -12.38 -5.34 -11.29
C LEU A 184 -13.62 -4.45 -11.28
N GLU A 185 -13.64 -3.41 -10.46
CA GLU A 185 -14.75 -2.45 -10.39
C GLU A 185 -14.84 -1.64 -11.70
N VAL A 186 -16.01 -1.60 -12.28
CA VAL A 186 -16.29 -0.92 -13.55
C VAL A 186 -16.83 0.49 -13.31
#